data_1d9157e06ddb5e224ada5527baa6938e
#
_entry.id   1d9157e06ddb5e224ada5527baa6938e
#
_cell.length_a   1.000
_cell.length_b   1.000
_cell.length_c   1.000
_cell.angle_alpha   90.00
_cell.angle_beta   90.00
_cell.angle_gamma   90.00
#
_symmetry.space_group_name_H-M   'P 1'
#
loop_
_entity.id
_entity.type
_entity.pdbx_description
1 polymer ?
#
loop_
_entity_poly.entity_id
_entity_poly.type
_entity_poly.pdbx_seq_one_letter_code
_entity_poly.pdbx_strand_id
1 'polypeptide(L)'
;DTTVQVVVTDNRTDAEKYTPEFDQIEKNYGEATTEEEIKGALKEESVPENTEVTVKNPESLPDGMTEGTFEIEVTVEYPDGTSEDTTVQVVVTDNFLVVTKNPPKQIDGQRVAENTNVITANLTFTVEGVHDEGLNSGLSIDENGNLTGTPKLNWGDKNSDTYEEQTVVLHAIATAESGSKKPVTISVVVQRDTDGDGEPDITDTDDDGDGFTDIEEEEKGTDPKDPDSVPQVDPIVAPTIGEIEDQTVVEGNAITPVTPEVTEGSNVTVEGLPEGVMFENGTIQGTPKVTWNGSEES
;
A
#
# COMPACT_ATOMS: atom_id res chain seq x y z
N ASP A 1 -70.95 -40.93 61.92
CA ASP A 1 -70.32 -39.87 61.09
C ASP A 1 -70.28 -40.35 59.64
N THR A 2 -71.05 -39.63 58.81
CA THR A 2 -71.04 -39.85 57.35
C THR A 2 -70.15 -38.85 56.68
N THR A 3 -69.07 -39.29 56.12
CA THR A 3 -68.16 -38.44 55.28
C THR A 3 -68.65 -38.37 53.85
N VAL A 4 -68.91 -37.23 53.33
CA VAL A 4 -69.19 -37.00 51.90
C VAL A 4 -67.86 -36.63 51.23
N GLN A 5 -67.47 -37.47 50.27
CA GLN A 5 -66.32 -37.16 49.41
C GLN A 5 -66.78 -36.29 48.22
N VAL A 6 -66.29 -35.12 48.06
CA VAL A 6 -66.55 -34.29 46.88
C VAL A 6 -65.31 -34.37 45.99
N VAL A 7 -65.45 -34.90 44.81
CA VAL A 7 -64.38 -34.89 43.78
C VAL A 7 -64.70 -33.74 42.82
N VAL A 8 -63.77 -32.78 42.72
CA VAL A 8 -63.85 -31.73 41.72
C VAL A 8 -62.97 -32.18 40.57
N THR A 9 -63.57 -32.38 39.40
CA THR A 9 -62.82 -32.67 38.16
C THR A 9 -62.61 -31.39 37.36
N ASP A 10 -61.42 -31.25 36.86
CA ASP A 10 -61.09 -30.18 35.88
C ASP A 10 -61.48 -30.65 34.49
N ASN A 11 -62.46 -30.04 33.86
CA ASN A 11 -62.99 -30.40 32.54
C ASN A 11 -62.46 -29.58 31.42
N ARG A 12 -61.44 -28.74 31.69
CA ARG A 12 -60.76 -28.00 30.62
C ARG A 12 -60.02 -28.96 29.72
N THR A 13 -59.91 -28.63 28.43
CA THR A 13 -59.07 -29.31 27.46
C THR A 13 -57.60 -29.05 27.74
N ASP A 14 -56.71 -29.84 27.15
CA ASP A 14 -55.27 -29.59 27.35
C ASP A 14 -54.84 -28.25 26.75
N ALA A 15 -55.37 -27.81 25.62
CA ALA A 15 -55.17 -26.49 25.07
C ALA A 15 -55.66 -25.33 25.99
N GLU A 16 -56.60 -25.60 26.92
CA GLU A 16 -57.05 -24.60 27.92
C GLU A 16 -56.22 -24.62 29.21
N LYS A 17 -55.47 -25.70 29.46
CA LYS A 17 -54.68 -25.91 30.69
C LYS A 17 -53.24 -25.51 30.54
N TYR A 18 -52.66 -25.76 29.37
CA TYR A 18 -51.25 -25.61 29.10
C TYR A 18 -51.01 -24.42 28.18
N THR A 19 -49.80 -23.88 28.23
CA THR A 19 -49.29 -22.84 27.31
C THR A 19 -47.91 -23.30 26.84
N PRO A 20 -47.76 -23.73 25.60
CA PRO A 20 -46.50 -24.28 25.12
C PRO A 20 -45.45 -23.15 25.07
N GLU A 21 -44.32 -23.44 25.66
CA GLU A 21 -43.14 -22.56 25.62
C GLU A 21 -42.06 -23.20 24.75
N PHE A 22 -41.35 -22.36 24.03
CA PHE A 22 -40.25 -22.80 23.18
C PHE A 22 -38.98 -22.04 23.55
N ASP A 23 -37.84 -22.71 23.47
CA ASP A 23 -36.54 -22.06 23.49
C ASP A 23 -36.31 -21.36 22.14
N GLN A 24 -35.63 -20.19 22.19
CA GLN A 24 -35.16 -19.52 20.98
C GLN A 24 -34.06 -20.36 20.30
N ILE A 25 -34.16 -20.51 19.00
CA ILE A 25 -33.13 -21.20 18.21
C ILE A 25 -32.15 -20.16 17.67
N GLU A 26 -30.87 -20.32 17.98
CA GLU A 26 -29.79 -19.45 17.45
C GLU A 26 -29.04 -20.19 16.35
N LYS A 27 -28.85 -19.52 15.22
CA LYS A 27 -28.15 -20.04 14.04
C LYS A 27 -27.06 -19.05 13.62
N ASN A 28 -25.93 -19.58 13.15
CA ASN A 28 -24.95 -18.75 12.46
C ASN A 28 -25.32 -18.59 10.99
N TYR A 29 -24.85 -17.54 10.38
CA TYR A 29 -25.00 -17.35 8.94
C TYR A 29 -24.49 -18.58 8.17
N GLY A 30 -25.27 -19.05 7.21
CA GLY A 30 -24.99 -20.27 6.43
C GLY A 30 -25.57 -21.56 7.02
N GLU A 31 -26.16 -21.52 8.22
CA GLU A 31 -26.77 -22.69 8.86
C GLU A 31 -28.29 -22.68 8.67
N ALA A 32 -28.80 -23.59 7.84
CA ALA A 32 -30.24 -23.76 7.64
C ALA A 32 -30.93 -24.28 8.90
N THR A 33 -32.18 -23.89 9.11
CA THR A 33 -33.03 -24.38 10.19
C THR A 33 -33.80 -25.61 9.72
N THR A 34 -33.92 -26.63 10.57
CA THR A 34 -34.63 -27.87 10.29
C THR A 34 -35.93 -27.97 11.10
N GLU A 35 -36.87 -28.75 10.58
CA GLU A 35 -38.11 -29.06 11.35
C GLU A 35 -37.83 -29.77 12.68
N GLU A 36 -36.79 -30.61 12.73
CA GLU A 36 -36.39 -31.32 13.95
C GLU A 36 -35.92 -30.36 15.04
N GLU A 37 -35.18 -29.30 14.67
CA GLU A 37 -34.76 -28.26 15.60
C GLU A 37 -35.98 -27.47 16.13
N ILE A 38 -36.94 -27.13 15.25
CA ILE A 38 -38.18 -26.46 15.67
C ILE A 38 -38.97 -27.32 16.67
N LYS A 39 -39.13 -28.62 16.37
CA LYS A 39 -39.84 -29.57 17.27
C LYS A 39 -39.09 -29.75 18.59
N GLY A 40 -37.77 -29.84 18.54
CA GLY A 40 -36.93 -30.01 19.71
C GLY A 40 -36.80 -28.74 20.61
N ALA A 41 -37.25 -27.60 20.14
CA ALA A 41 -37.24 -26.36 20.92
C ALA A 41 -38.41 -26.29 21.95
N LEU A 42 -39.40 -27.21 21.85
CA LEU A 42 -40.52 -27.27 22.83
C LEU A 42 -39.98 -27.61 24.23
N LYS A 43 -40.32 -26.81 25.20
CA LYS A 43 -40.06 -27.09 26.61
C LYS A 43 -41.04 -28.14 27.13
N GLU A 44 -40.55 -29.37 27.36
CA GLU A 44 -41.36 -30.49 27.77
C GLU A 44 -42.18 -30.25 29.05
N GLU A 45 -41.65 -29.41 29.97
CA GLU A 45 -42.34 -29.05 31.20
C GLU A 45 -43.52 -28.11 30.98
N SER A 46 -43.66 -27.49 29.81
CA SER A 46 -44.76 -26.56 29.49
C SER A 46 -46.01 -27.25 28.97
N VAL A 47 -45.90 -28.53 28.62
CA VAL A 47 -46.95 -29.31 27.98
C VAL A 47 -47.05 -30.72 28.58
N PRO A 48 -48.19 -31.49 28.39
CA PRO A 48 -48.25 -32.87 28.81
C PRO A 48 -47.37 -33.78 27.95
N GLU A 49 -47.03 -34.98 28.48
CA GLU A 49 -46.34 -36.02 27.73
C GLU A 49 -47.10 -36.40 26.45
N ASN A 50 -46.36 -36.72 25.37
CA ASN A 50 -46.88 -37.05 24.04
C ASN A 50 -47.58 -35.89 23.30
N THR A 51 -47.23 -34.64 23.62
CA THR A 51 -47.60 -33.51 22.79
C THR A 51 -46.74 -33.50 21.51
N GLU A 52 -47.36 -33.24 20.36
CA GLU A 52 -46.69 -33.19 19.08
C GLU A 52 -46.63 -31.77 18.53
N VAL A 53 -45.53 -31.42 17.86
CA VAL A 53 -45.33 -30.13 17.18
C VAL A 53 -45.22 -30.37 15.68
N THR A 54 -45.99 -29.59 14.90
CA THR A 54 -45.94 -29.61 13.45
C THR A 54 -45.64 -28.19 12.91
N VAL A 55 -44.64 -28.07 12.04
CA VAL A 55 -44.34 -26.83 11.34
C VAL A 55 -45.36 -26.62 10.23
N LYS A 56 -46.03 -25.45 10.21
CA LYS A 56 -47.10 -25.19 9.22
C LYS A 56 -46.56 -25.03 7.80
N ASN A 57 -45.42 -24.38 7.65
CA ASN A 57 -44.80 -24.11 6.35
C ASN A 57 -43.33 -24.52 6.35
N PRO A 58 -42.98 -25.81 6.19
CA PRO A 58 -41.58 -26.25 6.21
C PRO A 58 -40.69 -25.59 5.15
N GLU A 59 -41.27 -25.20 4.00
CA GLU A 59 -40.56 -24.54 2.92
C GLU A 59 -40.19 -23.07 3.25
N SER A 60 -40.75 -22.48 4.31
CA SER A 60 -40.46 -21.12 4.78
C SER A 60 -39.44 -21.09 5.91
N LEU A 61 -38.86 -22.20 6.29
CA LEU A 61 -37.81 -22.27 7.29
C LEU A 61 -36.58 -21.46 6.81
N PRO A 62 -35.93 -20.71 7.71
CA PRO A 62 -34.75 -19.96 7.35
C PRO A 62 -33.64 -20.84 6.79
N ASP A 63 -33.12 -20.49 5.60
CA ASP A 63 -31.98 -21.15 4.96
C ASP A 63 -30.64 -20.74 5.55
N GLY A 64 -30.65 -19.78 6.49
CA GLY A 64 -29.45 -19.21 7.12
C GLY A 64 -28.76 -18.13 6.31
N MET A 65 -29.19 -17.86 5.08
CA MET A 65 -28.52 -16.87 4.20
C MET A 65 -29.01 -15.42 4.39
N THR A 66 -29.90 -15.19 5.34
CA THR A 66 -30.43 -13.89 5.68
C THR A 66 -30.35 -13.69 7.19
N GLU A 67 -29.63 -12.66 7.63
CA GLU A 67 -29.56 -12.26 9.04
C GLU A 67 -30.91 -11.71 9.50
N GLY A 68 -31.32 -12.07 10.71
CA GLY A 68 -32.54 -11.54 11.30
C GLY A 68 -33.20 -12.48 12.27
N THR A 69 -34.38 -12.06 12.73
CA THR A 69 -35.25 -12.84 13.60
C THR A 69 -36.47 -13.29 12.80
N PHE A 70 -36.76 -14.59 12.86
CA PHE A 70 -37.84 -15.24 12.11
C PHE A 70 -38.80 -15.85 13.11
N GLU A 71 -40.09 -15.62 12.91
CA GLU A 71 -41.20 -16.25 13.68
C GLU A 71 -41.74 -17.41 12.84
N ILE A 72 -41.54 -18.65 13.32
CA ILE A 72 -41.95 -19.86 12.61
C ILE A 72 -43.27 -20.34 13.20
N GLU A 73 -44.31 -20.33 12.38
CA GLU A 73 -45.64 -20.81 12.79
C GLU A 73 -45.64 -22.32 12.96
N VAL A 74 -46.12 -22.79 14.13
CA VAL A 74 -46.29 -24.22 14.46
C VAL A 74 -47.69 -24.47 14.98
N THR A 75 -48.14 -25.71 14.81
CA THR A 75 -49.35 -26.26 15.48
C THR A 75 -48.86 -27.22 16.55
N VAL A 76 -49.30 -27.03 17.78
CA VAL A 76 -49.08 -27.94 18.92
C VAL A 76 -50.35 -28.77 19.10
N GLU A 77 -50.23 -30.09 18.98
CA GLU A 77 -51.32 -31.08 19.12
C GLU A 77 -51.16 -31.84 20.44
N TYR A 78 -52.16 -31.76 21.28
CA TYR A 78 -52.17 -32.37 22.60
C TYR A 78 -52.73 -33.81 22.60
N PRO A 79 -52.41 -34.63 23.62
CA PRO A 79 -52.89 -36.03 23.71
C PRO A 79 -54.39 -36.21 23.78
N ASP A 80 -55.13 -35.17 24.23
CA ASP A 80 -56.59 -35.16 24.25
C ASP A 80 -57.22 -34.83 22.87
N GLY A 81 -56.41 -34.61 21.84
CA GLY A 81 -56.82 -34.28 20.47
C GLY A 81 -57.12 -32.80 20.25
N THR A 82 -56.92 -31.95 21.23
CA THR A 82 -56.97 -30.48 21.03
C THR A 82 -55.65 -29.94 20.51
N SER A 83 -55.70 -28.79 19.86
CA SER A 83 -54.50 -28.16 19.31
C SER A 83 -54.56 -26.66 19.39
N GLU A 84 -53.40 -26.00 19.35
CA GLU A 84 -53.28 -24.56 19.22
C GLU A 84 -52.11 -24.17 18.30
N ASP A 85 -52.21 -22.95 17.77
CA ASP A 85 -51.18 -22.37 16.93
C ASP A 85 -50.34 -21.39 17.73
N THR A 86 -49.03 -21.46 17.54
CA THR A 86 -48.06 -20.53 18.16
C THR A 86 -46.87 -20.32 17.26
N THR A 87 -45.84 -19.63 17.74
CA THR A 87 -44.60 -19.38 16.97
C THR A 87 -43.37 -19.81 17.74
N VAL A 88 -42.35 -20.22 17.00
CA VAL A 88 -40.98 -20.47 17.47
C VAL A 88 -40.06 -19.44 16.87
N GLN A 89 -39.26 -18.82 17.70
CA GLN A 89 -38.32 -17.79 17.27
C GLN A 89 -36.99 -18.41 16.84
N VAL A 90 -36.56 -18.08 15.63
CA VAL A 90 -35.20 -18.39 15.08
C VAL A 90 -34.45 -17.11 14.84
N VAL A 91 -33.25 -17.01 15.38
CA VAL A 91 -32.35 -15.86 15.17
C VAL A 91 -31.13 -16.30 14.38
N VAL A 92 -30.94 -15.70 13.21
CA VAL A 92 -29.75 -15.90 12.37
C VAL A 92 -28.83 -14.71 12.55
N THR A 93 -27.60 -14.96 12.98
CA THR A 93 -26.61 -13.91 13.24
C THR A 93 -25.39 -14.07 12.32
N ASP A 94 -25.02 -13.00 11.62
CA ASP A 94 -23.77 -12.95 10.85
C ASP A 94 -22.61 -12.46 11.74
N ASN A 95 -21.81 -13.42 12.20
CA ASN A 95 -20.64 -13.18 13.03
C ASN A 95 -19.35 -12.96 12.24
N PHE A 96 -19.44 -12.89 10.90
CA PHE A 96 -18.26 -12.66 10.06
C PHE A 96 -17.80 -11.19 10.16
N LEU A 97 -16.70 -10.97 10.88
CA LEU A 97 -16.08 -9.66 11.08
C LEU A 97 -14.82 -9.56 10.25
N VAL A 98 -14.76 -8.56 9.38
CA VAL A 98 -13.60 -8.27 8.51
C VAL A 98 -12.97 -6.96 8.94
N VAL A 99 -11.64 -6.95 9.06
CA VAL A 99 -10.84 -5.76 9.36
C VAL A 99 -9.90 -5.51 8.20
N THR A 100 -9.90 -4.28 7.71
CA THR A 100 -8.98 -3.82 6.68
C THR A 100 -7.94 -2.87 7.27
N LYS A 101 -6.75 -2.86 6.69
CA LYS A 101 -5.71 -1.86 6.99
C LYS A 101 -5.03 -1.41 5.71
N ASN A 102 -4.68 -0.13 5.65
CA ASN A 102 -3.88 0.38 4.56
C ASN A 102 -2.44 -0.13 4.70
N PRO A 103 -1.80 -0.59 3.61
CA PRO A 103 -0.41 -1.00 3.61
C PRO A 103 0.52 0.22 3.77
N PRO A 104 1.84 0.02 4.00
CA PRO A 104 2.84 1.04 3.77
C PRO A 104 2.74 1.58 2.33
N LYS A 105 3.27 2.77 2.09
CA LYS A 105 3.39 3.30 0.74
C LYS A 105 4.16 2.32 -0.15
N GLN A 106 3.75 2.18 -1.37
CA GLN A 106 4.40 1.35 -2.38
C GLN A 106 5.17 2.25 -3.34
N ILE A 107 6.16 1.71 -4.02
CA ILE A 107 7.00 2.43 -4.99
C ILE A 107 6.63 1.93 -6.38
N ASP A 108 6.46 2.84 -7.34
CA ASP A 108 6.14 2.51 -8.73
C ASP A 108 7.22 1.61 -9.33
N GLY A 109 6.86 0.64 -10.14
CA GLY A 109 7.80 -0.34 -10.68
C GLY A 109 8.30 -1.40 -9.69
N GLN A 110 8.20 -1.19 -8.37
CA GLN A 110 8.70 -2.13 -7.36
C GLN A 110 7.63 -3.14 -6.94
N ARG A 111 8.05 -4.40 -6.80
CA ARG A 111 7.13 -5.46 -6.36
C ARG A 111 6.75 -5.29 -4.89
N VAL A 112 5.45 -5.39 -4.60
CA VAL A 112 4.95 -5.42 -3.22
C VAL A 112 5.64 -6.53 -2.41
N ALA A 113 6.05 -6.19 -1.19
CA ALA A 113 6.70 -7.15 -0.27
C ALA A 113 5.78 -8.35 0.03
N GLU A 114 6.35 -9.55 0.13
CA GLU A 114 5.59 -10.75 0.47
C GLU A 114 4.90 -10.62 1.83
N ASN A 115 3.70 -11.21 1.94
CA ASN A 115 2.88 -11.19 3.16
C ASN A 115 2.47 -9.77 3.62
N THR A 116 2.33 -8.81 2.70
CA THR A 116 1.74 -7.50 2.99
C THR A 116 0.23 -7.65 3.22
N ASN A 117 -0.14 -8.12 4.41
CA ASN A 117 -1.53 -8.39 4.76
C ASN A 117 -2.33 -7.09 4.91
N VAL A 118 -3.47 -6.98 4.21
CA VAL A 118 -4.37 -5.81 4.21
C VAL A 118 -5.81 -6.15 4.62
N ILE A 119 -6.15 -7.45 4.66
CA ILE A 119 -7.46 -7.94 5.10
C ILE A 119 -7.25 -9.05 6.13
N THR A 120 -7.93 -8.94 7.25
CA THR A 120 -8.00 -10.00 8.28
C THR A 120 -9.44 -10.23 8.67
N ALA A 121 -9.77 -11.42 9.17
CA ALA A 121 -11.08 -11.71 9.70
C ALA A 121 -10.99 -12.63 10.92
N ASN A 122 -12.10 -12.74 11.65
CA ASN A 122 -12.24 -13.63 12.81
C ASN A 122 -12.55 -15.08 12.40
N LEU A 123 -12.96 -15.31 11.15
CA LEU A 123 -13.25 -16.62 10.57
C LEU A 123 -12.37 -16.87 9.36
N THR A 124 -12.22 -18.13 8.96
CA THR A 124 -11.58 -18.49 7.67
C THR A 124 -12.35 -17.86 6.52
N PHE A 125 -11.63 -17.24 5.61
CA PHE A 125 -12.20 -16.52 4.48
C PHE A 125 -11.34 -16.64 3.23
N THR A 126 -11.91 -16.28 2.10
CA THR A 126 -11.23 -16.05 0.82
C THR A 126 -11.57 -14.66 0.29
N VAL A 127 -10.72 -14.13 -0.57
CA VAL A 127 -10.93 -12.83 -1.24
C VAL A 127 -11.20 -13.07 -2.72
N GLU A 128 -12.24 -12.42 -3.26
CA GLU A 128 -12.64 -12.50 -4.65
C GLU A 128 -13.03 -11.12 -5.23
N GLY A 129 -13.15 -11.01 -6.55
CA GLY A 129 -13.67 -9.82 -7.21
C GLY A 129 -12.77 -8.58 -7.07
N VAL A 130 -11.45 -8.75 -6.94
CA VAL A 130 -10.51 -7.63 -6.77
C VAL A 130 -10.45 -6.76 -8.04
N HIS A 131 -10.60 -5.45 -7.89
CA HIS A 131 -10.48 -4.47 -8.98
C HIS A 131 -10.11 -3.07 -8.45
N ASP A 132 -9.54 -2.22 -9.28
CA ASP A 132 -9.00 -0.89 -8.97
C ASP A 132 -9.69 0.27 -9.74
N GLU A 133 -11.00 0.20 -9.95
CA GLU A 133 -11.78 1.23 -10.67
C GLU A 133 -11.26 1.56 -12.09
N GLY A 134 -10.53 0.64 -12.72
CA GLY A 134 -10.06 0.78 -14.09
C GLY A 134 -8.72 1.51 -14.26
N LEU A 135 -7.97 1.76 -13.19
CA LEU A 135 -6.63 2.34 -13.23
C LEU A 135 -5.60 1.38 -13.84
N ASN A 136 -5.87 0.06 -13.81
CA ASN A 136 -4.92 -0.99 -14.22
C ASN A 136 -3.57 -0.83 -13.52
N SER A 137 -3.61 -0.55 -12.24
CA SER A 137 -2.46 -0.20 -11.39
C SER A 137 -1.40 -1.29 -11.28
N GLY A 138 -1.70 -2.52 -11.69
CA GLY A 138 -0.84 -3.69 -11.47
C GLY A 138 -0.89 -4.24 -10.05
N LEU A 139 -1.69 -3.63 -9.15
CA LEU A 139 -1.92 -4.11 -7.79
C LEU A 139 -3.12 -5.04 -7.71
N SER A 140 -3.09 -5.99 -6.79
CA SER A 140 -4.18 -6.91 -6.49
C SER A 140 -4.13 -7.34 -5.03
N ILE A 141 -5.16 -8.08 -4.60
CA ILE A 141 -5.21 -8.73 -3.29
C ILE A 141 -5.36 -10.24 -3.53
N ASP A 142 -4.54 -11.06 -2.89
CA ASP A 142 -4.62 -12.51 -3.00
C ASP A 142 -5.81 -13.07 -2.19
N GLU A 143 -6.08 -14.36 -2.37
CA GLU A 143 -7.16 -15.06 -1.67
C GLU A 143 -7.05 -15.04 -0.14
N ASN A 144 -5.86 -14.78 0.40
CA ASN A 144 -5.57 -14.74 1.83
C ASN A 144 -5.58 -13.30 2.40
N GLY A 145 -5.93 -12.30 1.59
CA GLY A 145 -6.01 -10.89 1.99
C GLY A 145 -4.66 -10.16 2.01
N ASN A 146 -3.66 -10.63 1.28
CA ASN A 146 -2.39 -9.93 1.13
C ASN A 146 -2.40 -9.07 -0.15
N LEU A 147 -1.88 -7.85 -0.04
CA LEU A 147 -1.59 -7.02 -1.21
C LEU A 147 -0.47 -7.66 -2.03
N THR A 148 -0.63 -7.68 -3.34
CA THR A 148 0.30 -8.29 -4.30
C THR A 148 0.43 -7.44 -5.55
N GLY A 149 1.41 -7.77 -6.38
CA GLY A 149 1.62 -7.12 -7.67
C GLY A 149 2.82 -6.18 -7.69
N THR A 150 2.93 -5.44 -8.78
CA THR A 150 3.92 -4.40 -9.01
C THR A 150 3.16 -3.19 -9.53
N PRO A 151 3.06 -2.10 -8.77
CA PRO A 151 2.34 -0.93 -9.23
C PRO A 151 3.01 -0.36 -10.47
N LYS A 152 2.20 0.11 -11.42
CA LYS A 152 2.65 0.81 -12.61
C LYS A 152 1.57 1.82 -13.00
N LEU A 153 1.81 3.07 -12.68
CA LEU A 153 0.84 4.14 -12.82
C LEU A 153 1.22 5.11 -13.94
N ASN A 154 0.24 5.88 -14.39
CA ASN A 154 0.48 7.02 -15.26
C ASN A 154 0.59 8.27 -14.39
N TRP A 155 1.74 8.89 -14.41
CA TRP A 155 2.03 10.07 -13.63
C TRP A 155 1.60 11.35 -14.37
N GLY A 156 1.06 12.30 -13.64
CA GLY A 156 0.67 13.61 -14.20
C GLY A 156 1.86 14.53 -14.40
N ASP A 157 1.57 15.70 -14.97
CA ASP A 157 2.57 16.77 -15.08
C ASP A 157 2.92 17.27 -13.67
N LYS A 158 4.07 17.95 -13.53
CA LYS A 158 4.59 18.45 -12.24
C LYS A 158 3.68 19.45 -11.48
N ASN A 159 2.63 19.93 -12.09
CA ASN A 159 1.61 20.76 -11.43
C ASN A 159 0.35 19.99 -11.04
N SER A 160 0.37 18.66 -11.18
CA SER A 160 -0.74 17.77 -10.82
C SER A 160 -0.57 17.24 -9.39
N ASP A 161 -1.68 17.07 -8.68
CA ASP A 161 -1.68 16.39 -7.36
C ASP A 161 -1.22 14.92 -7.45
N THR A 162 -1.13 14.36 -8.66
CA THR A 162 -0.70 12.99 -8.92
C THR A 162 0.76 12.90 -9.41
N TYR A 163 1.53 13.95 -9.28
CA TYR A 163 2.89 14.01 -9.82
C TYR A 163 3.88 13.15 -9.04
N GLU A 164 3.80 13.18 -7.71
CA GLU A 164 4.71 12.44 -6.82
C GLU A 164 4.05 11.22 -6.18
N GLU A 165 2.76 11.30 -5.89
CA GLU A 165 2.02 10.24 -5.21
C GLU A 165 0.63 10.09 -5.82
N GLN A 166 0.19 8.85 -5.97
CA GLN A 166 -1.19 8.52 -6.35
C GLN A 166 -1.79 7.52 -5.37
N THR A 167 -3.09 7.62 -5.14
CA THR A 167 -3.82 6.64 -4.34
C THR A 167 -4.59 5.70 -5.25
N VAL A 168 -4.27 4.42 -5.17
CA VAL A 168 -5.03 3.32 -5.79
C VAL A 168 -6.04 2.80 -4.78
N VAL A 169 -7.30 2.76 -5.17
CA VAL A 169 -8.38 2.17 -4.36
C VAL A 169 -8.72 0.80 -4.91
N LEU A 170 -8.47 -0.24 -4.11
CA LEU A 170 -8.81 -1.62 -4.43
C LEU A 170 -10.10 -2.00 -3.75
N HIS A 171 -11.05 -2.52 -4.50
CA HIS A 171 -12.29 -3.11 -4.02
C HIS A 171 -12.20 -4.63 -4.12
N ALA A 172 -12.77 -5.32 -3.15
CA ALA A 172 -12.83 -6.77 -3.12
C ALA A 172 -14.02 -7.26 -2.28
N ILE A 173 -14.27 -8.55 -2.27
CA ILE A 173 -15.25 -9.20 -1.41
C ILE A 173 -14.52 -10.26 -0.59
N ALA A 174 -14.58 -10.13 0.74
CA ALA A 174 -14.18 -11.18 1.66
C ALA A 174 -15.37 -12.11 1.88
N THR A 175 -15.18 -13.43 1.67
CA THR A 175 -16.22 -14.45 1.76
C THR A 175 -15.80 -15.49 2.79
N ALA A 176 -16.60 -15.65 3.85
CA ALA A 176 -16.40 -16.70 4.84
C ALA A 176 -16.84 -18.09 4.29
N GLU A 177 -16.36 -19.17 4.92
CA GLU A 177 -16.80 -20.55 4.58
C GLU A 177 -18.31 -20.74 4.74
N SER A 178 -18.96 -20.01 5.65
CA SER A 178 -20.42 -19.97 5.81
C SER A 178 -21.17 -19.36 4.64
N GLY A 179 -20.47 -18.73 3.70
CA GLY A 179 -21.05 -17.99 2.57
C GLY A 179 -21.33 -16.51 2.87
N SER A 180 -21.11 -16.03 4.10
CA SER A 180 -21.22 -14.59 4.41
C SER A 180 -20.21 -13.80 3.62
N LYS A 181 -20.67 -12.66 3.03
CA LYS A 181 -19.87 -11.79 2.14
C LYS A 181 -19.80 -10.38 2.69
N LYS A 182 -18.59 -9.85 2.79
CA LYS A 182 -18.32 -8.47 3.19
C LYS A 182 -17.53 -7.75 2.11
N PRO A 183 -18.08 -6.66 1.53
CA PRO A 183 -17.30 -5.79 0.65
C PRO A 183 -16.21 -5.10 1.45
N VAL A 184 -15.03 -5.01 0.86
CA VAL A 184 -13.86 -4.36 1.47
C VAL A 184 -13.24 -3.37 0.48
N THR A 185 -12.64 -2.32 1.02
CA THR A 185 -11.94 -1.30 0.26
C THR A 185 -10.59 -1.04 0.92
N ILE A 186 -9.53 -1.04 0.13
CA ILE A 186 -8.15 -0.80 0.56
C ILE A 186 -7.61 0.38 -0.25
N SER A 187 -7.08 1.37 0.43
CA SER A 187 -6.38 2.49 -0.20
C SER A 187 -4.87 2.24 -0.13
N VAL A 188 -4.23 2.24 -1.29
CA VAL A 188 -2.78 2.05 -1.44
C VAL A 188 -2.20 3.33 -2.02
N VAL A 189 -1.30 3.97 -1.30
CA VAL A 189 -0.52 5.10 -1.81
C VAL A 189 0.68 4.54 -2.56
N VAL A 190 0.87 4.96 -3.81
CA VAL A 190 2.01 4.63 -4.65
C VAL A 190 2.81 5.90 -4.87
N GLN A 191 4.12 5.83 -4.65
CA GLN A 191 5.08 6.90 -4.89
C GLN A 191 5.75 6.69 -6.24
N ARG A 192 6.00 7.78 -6.95
CA ARG A 192 6.71 7.76 -8.21
C ARG A 192 8.17 7.37 -7.99
N ASP A 193 8.75 6.67 -8.95
CA ASP A 193 10.14 6.23 -9.04
C ASP A 193 10.49 6.31 -10.53
N THR A 194 11.13 7.40 -10.92
CA THR A 194 11.27 7.77 -12.33
C THR A 194 12.35 6.95 -13.02
N ASP A 195 13.48 6.70 -12.38
CA ASP A 195 14.59 5.91 -12.91
C ASP A 195 14.47 4.41 -12.62
N GLY A 196 13.62 4.03 -11.66
CA GLY A 196 13.33 2.62 -11.31
C GLY A 196 14.34 1.97 -10.37
N ASP A 197 15.15 2.76 -9.67
CA ASP A 197 16.20 2.26 -8.78
C ASP A 197 15.65 1.77 -7.42
N GLY A 198 14.42 2.17 -7.06
CA GLY A 198 13.70 1.76 -5.85
C GLY A 198 13.75 2.81 -4.75
N GLU A 199 14.34 3.96 -4.95
CA GLU A 199 14.16 5.17 -4.15
C GLU A 199 13.07 6.04 -4.80
N PRO A 200 12.02 6.46 -4.06
CA PRO A 200 10.98 7.28 -4.68
C PRO A 200 11.45 8.71 -4.90
N ASP A 201 11.02 9.34 -5.99
CA ASP A 201 11.36 10.72 -6.40
C ASP A 201 11.28 11.74 -5.24
N ILE A 202 10.38 11.55 -4.28
CA ILE A 202 10.24 12.48 -3.14
C ILE A 202 11.44 12.47 -2.18
N THR A 203 12.30 11.47 -2.24
CA THR A 203 13.52 11.33 -1.40
C THR A 203 14.78 11.16 -2.22
N ASP A 204 14.65 10.85 -3.50
CA ASP A 204 15.77 10.79 -4.43
C ASP A 204 16.38 12.18 -4.63
N THR A 205 17.59 12.24 -5.02
CA THR A 205 18.34 13.47 -5.32
C THR A 205 18.72 13.60 -6.78
N ASP A 206 18.42 12.56 -7.59
CA ASP A 206 18.71 12.44 -9.04
C ASP A 206 17.59 11.59 -9.64
N ASP A 207 16.37 12.19 -9.72
CA ASP A 207 15.09 11.52 -9.99
C ASP A 207 15.08 10.67 -11.27
N ASP A 208 15.88 11.03 -12.30
CA ASP A 208 15.91 10.31 -13.57
C ASP A 208 17.19 9.51 -13.81
N GLY A 209 18.16 9.58 -12.86
CA GLY A 209 19.37 8.78 -12.86
C GLY A 209 20.38 9.14 -13.94
N ASP A 210 20.34 10.39 -14.46
CA ASP A 210 21.23 10.84 -15.55
C ASP A 210 22.63 11.29 -15.07
N GLY A 211 22.79 11.46 -13.74
CA GLY A 211 24.02 11.84 -13.06
C GLY A 211 24.13 13.31 -12.72
N PHE A 212 23.10 14.11 -12.97
CA PHE A 212 22.91 15.44 -12.42
C PHE A 212 21.85 15.37 -11.32
N THR A 213 22.04 16.18 -10.27
CA THR A 213 21.04 16.21 -9.22
C THR A 213 19.87 17.11 -9.60
N ASP A 214 18.67 16.85 -9.06
CA ASP A 214 17.48 17.68 -9.26
C ASP A 214 17.75 19.16 -9.03
N ILE A 215 18.55 19.49 -8.00
CA ILE A 215 18.93 20.86 -7.67
C ILE A 215 19.81 21.48 -8.77
N GLU A 216 20.79 20.73 -9.31
CA GLU A 216 21.64 21.19 -10.40
C GLU A 216 20.84 21.44 -11.67
N GLU A 217 19.85 20.59 -11.93
CA GLU A 217 18.97 20.69 -13.08
C GLU A 217 18.00 21.86 -12.95
N GLU A 218 17.32 22.01 -11.81
CA GLU A 218 16.44 23.15 -11.53
C GLU A 218 17.21 24.49 -11.66
N GLU A 219 18.45 24.57 -11.15
CA GLU A 219 19.32 25.76 -11.28
C GLU A 219 19.69 26.07 -12.73
N LYS A 220 19.79 25.07 -13.58
CA LYS A 220 20.12 25.19 -15.01
C LYS A 220 18.91 25.29 -15.92
N GLY A 221 17.70 24.99 -15.37
CA GLY A 221 16.44 25.04 -16.10
C GLY A 221 16.19 23.81 -16.97
N THR A 222 16.77 22.67 -16.62
CA THR A 222 16.49 21.35 -17.17
C THR A 222 15.41 20.64 -16.34
N ASP A 223 14.95 19.46 -16.76
CA ASP A 223 13.85 18.73 -16.13
C ASP A 223 14.40 17.52 -15.37
N PRO A 224 14.34 17.50 -14.01
CA PRO A 224 14.87 16.42 -13.17
C PRO A 224 14.25 15.05 -13.39
N LYS A 225 13.23 14.94 -14.23
CA LYS A 225 12.52 13.67 -14.50
C LYS A 225 12.61 13.26 -15.97
N ASP A 226 13.48 13.89 -16.74
CA ASP A 226 13.71 13.58 -18.16
C ASP A 226 15.22 13.39 -18.41
N PRO A 227 15.71 12.15 -18.46
CA PRO A 227 17.14 11.83 -18.59
C PRO A 227 17.77 12.33 -19.90
N ASP A 228 16.96 12.81 -20.83
CA ASP A 228 17.44 13.47 -22.06
C ASP A 228 17.59 14.99 -21.90
N SER A 229 17.12 15.56 -20.77
CA SER A 229 17.10 17.01 -20.47
C SER A 229 18.29 17.45 -19.64
N VAL A 230 19.49 17.12 -20.02
CA VAL A 230 20.73 17.36 -19.25
C VAL A 230 21.18 18.82 -19.24
N PRO A 231 21.73 19.31 -18.10
CA PRO A 231 22.36 20.64 -18.04
C PRO A 231 23.50 20.79 -19.05
N GLN A 232 23.53 21.92 -19.75
CA GLN A 232 24.65 22.23 -20.62
C GLN A 232 25.87 22.49 -19.76
N VAL A 233 26.85 21.62 -19.84
CA VAL A 233 28.18 21.90 -19.24
C VAL A 233 28.97 22.78 -20.18
N ASP A 234 29.49 23.91 -19.68
CA ASP A 234 30.40 24.72 -20.44
C ASP A 234 31.62 23.87 -20.83
N PRO A 235 32.02 23.88 -22.10
CA PRO A 235 33.18 23.11 -22.53
C PRO A 235 34.40 23.49 -21.69
N ILE A 236 35.05 22.52 -21.09
CA ILE A 236 36.33 22.73 -20.41
C ILE A 236 37.31 23.22 -21.42
N VAL A 237 37.56 24.53 -21.43
CA VAL A 237 38.58 25.15 -22.28
C VAL A 237 39.95 24.81 -21.69
N ALA A 238 40.73 24.07 -22.44
CA ALA A 238 42.10 23.77 -22.01
C ALA A 238 42.88 25.07 -21.77
N PRO A 239 43.59 25.17 -20.64
CA PRO A 239 44.38 26.37 -20.36
C PRO A 239 45.41 26.61 -21.47
N THR A 240 45.51 27.86 -21.92
CA THR A 240 46.47 28.25 -22.95
C THR A 240 47.49 29.21 -22.33
N ILE A 241 48.72 29.19 -22.85
CA ILE A 241 49.76 30.15 -22.53
C ILE A 241 50.10 30.91 -23.81
N GLY A 242 50.18 32.24 -23.70
CA GLY A 242 50.62 33.09 -24.82
C GLY A 242 52.06 32.84 -25.21
N GLU A 243 52.38 33.15 -26.45
CA GLU A 243 53.76 33.04 -26.96
C GLU A 243 54.69 33.98 -26.18
N ILE A 244 55.82 33.45 -25.72
CA ILE A 244 56.88 34.20 -25.08
C ILE A 244 58.03 34.31 -26.04
N GLU A 245 58.38 35.54 -26.44
CA GLU A 245 59.49 35.84 -27.38
C GLU A 245 60.85 35.60 -26.72
N ASP A 246 61.81 35.11 -27.51
CA ASP A 246 63.21 34.93 -27.11
C ASP A 246 63.86 36.26 -26.77
N GLN A 247 64.68 36.28 -25.72
CA GLN A 247 65.45 37.46 -25.38
C GLN A 247 66.97 37.22 -25.50
N THR A 248 67.64 38.14 -26.14
CA THR A 248 69.11 38.19 -26.20
C THR A 248 69.61 39.24 -25.31
N VAL A 249 70.41 38.94 -24.29
CA VAL A 249 71.02 39.91 -23.37
C VAL A 249 72.49 39.69 -23.23
N VAL A 250 73.21 40.82 -22.95
CA VAL A 250 74.63 40.77 -22.63
C VAL A 250 74.80 40.39 -21.17
N GLU A 251 75.84 39.57 -20.88
CA GLU A 251 76.17 39.15 -19.53
C GLU A 251 76.19 40.32 -18.54
N GLY A 252 75.59 40.11 -17.38
CA GLY A 252 75.48 41.15 -16.34
C GLY A 252 74.27 42.11 -16.51
N ASN A 253 73.55 42.02 -17.63
CA ASN A 253 72.31 42.77 -17.82
C ASN A 253 71.09 41.92 -17.47
N ALA A 254 70.06 42.56 -16.87
CA ALA A 254 68.79 41.88 -16.60
C ALA A 254 67.99 41.65 -17.90
N ILE A 255 67.26 40.59 -17.96
CA ILE A 255 66.26 40.41 -18.99
C ILE A 255 65.11 41.40 -18.84
N THR A 256 64.40 41.72 -19.90
CA THR A 256 63.13 42.40 -19.81
C THR A 256 62.10 41.51 -19.10
N PRO A 257 61.51 41.97 -17.99
CA PRO A 257 60.52 41.13 -17.29
C PRO A 257 59.38 40.69 -18.22
N VAL A 258 59.02 39.38 -18.17
CA VAL A 258 57.93 38.78 -18.97
C VAL A 258 56.89 38.19 -18.05
N THR A 259 55.69 38.69 -18.19
CA THR A 259 54.49 38.05 -17.56
C THR A 259 53.76 37.27 -18.62
N PRO A 260 53.78 35.91 -18.56
CA PRO A 260 53.02 35.10 -19.52
C PRO A 260 51.52 35.43 -19.46
N GLU A 261 50.90 35.61 -20.63
CA GLU A 261 49.45 35.66 -20.73
C GLU A 261 48.91 34.23 -20.64
N VAL A 262 48.08 33.99 -19.65
CA VAL A 262 47.48 32.63 -19.41
C VAL A 262 46.00 32.74 -19.25
N THR A 263 45.30 31.64 -19.51
CA THR A 263 43.85 31.56 -19.23
C THR A 263 43.59 31.85 -17.76
N GLU A 264 42.62 32.69 -17.47
CA GLU A 264 42.22 33.08 -16.11
C GLU A 264 42.00 31.86 -15.23
N GLY A 265 42.48 31.92 -13.98
CA GLY A 265 42.38 30.79 -13.02
C GLY A 265 43.42 29.70 -13.18
N SER A 266 44.31 29.75 -14.21
CA SER A 266 45.37 28.76 -14.41
C SER A 266 46.55 28.98 -13.49
N ASN A 267 47.12 27.89 -12.98
CA ASN A 267 48.41 27.91 -12.25
C ASN A 267 49.57 27.74 -13.26
N VAL A 268 50.56 28.62 -13.17
CA VAL A 268 51.77 28.57 -14.03
C VAL A 268 52.95 28.11 -13.20
N THR A 269 53.67 27.12 -13.72
CA THR A 269 54.99 26.69 -13.25
C THR A 269 55.97 26.88 -14.38
N VAL A 270 57.20 27.39 -14.06
CA VAL A 270 58.27 27.59 -15.03
C VAL A 270 59.47 26.78 -14.60
N GLU A 271 59.98 25.96 -15.50
CA GLU A 271 61.16 25.11 -15.28
C GLU A 271 62.29 25.51 -16.26
N GLY A 272 63.53 25.14 -15.92
CA GLY A 272 64.69 25.32 -16.80
C GLY A 272 65.19 26.72 -16.95
N LEU A 273 64.82 27.64 -16.04
CA LEU A 273 65.34 29.00 -16.07
C LEU A 273 66.88 29.06 -15.83
N PRO A 274 67.63 29.91 -16.53
CA PRO A 274 69.05 30.15 -16.28
C PRO A 274 69.31 30.57 -14.84
N GLU A 275 70.54 30.30 -14.33
CA GLU A 275 70.93 30.76 -13.03
C GLU A 275 70.83 32.31 -12.99
N GLY A 276 70.22 32.86 -11.95
CA GLY A 276 69.94 34.27 -11.78
C GLY A 276 68.69 34.83 -12.41
N VAL A 277 67.92 33.95 -13.10
CA VAL A 277 66.57 34.22 -13.59
C VAL A 277 65.57 33.43 -12.74
N MET A 278 64.49 34.06 -12.33
CA MET A 278 63.48 33.50 -11.49
C MET A 278 62.07 33.81 -11.99
N PHE A 279 61.12 32.93 -11.65
CA PHE A 279 59.69 33.16 -11.81
C PHE A 279 59.09 33.55 -10.44
N GLU A 280 58.68 34.76 -10.30
CA GLU A 280 58.16 35.30 -9.05
C GLU A 280 56.97 36.21 -9.33
N ASN A 281 55.90 36.09 -8.54
CA ASN A 281 54.66 36.87 -8.70
C ASN A 281 54.12 36.89 -10.13
N GLY A 282 54.19 35.73 -10.84
CA GLY A 282 53.68 35.57 -12.20
C GLY A 282 54.60 36.13 -13.29
N THR A 283 55.80 36.59 -12.94
CA THR A 283 56.73 37.26 -13.88
C THR A 283 58.11 36.59 -13.92
N ILE A 284 58.62 36.31 -15.10
CA ILE A 284 59.99 35.84 -15.31
C ILE A 284 60.90 37.07 -15.34
N GLN A 285 61.82 37.12 -14.42
CA GLN A 285 62.76 38.29 -14.29
C GLN A 285 64.11 37.88 -13.72
N GLY A 286 65.09 38.71 -13.85
CA GLY A 286 66.39 38.50 -13.25
C GLY A 286 67.56 38.75 -14.22
N THR A 287 68.77 38.49 -13.74
CA THR A 287 70.01 38.67 -14.53
C THR A 287 70.66 37.30 -14.73
N PRO A 288 70.67 36.74 -15.94
CA PRO A 288 71.24 35.43 -16.18
C PRO A 288 72.76 35.44 -15.93
N LYS A 289 73.25 34.40 -15.26
CA LYS A 289 74.65 34.17 -15.04
C LYS A 289 75.13 33.05 -15.99
N VAL A 290 76.19 33.28 -16.70
CA VAL A 290 76.85 32.36 -17.62
C VAL A 290 78.18 31.96 -17.07
N THR A 291 78.47 30.68 -16.98
CA THR A 291 79.83 30.19 -16.68
C THR A 291 80.53 29.90 -17.99
N TRP A 292 81.46 30.80 -18.36
CA TRP A 292 82.27 30.62 -19.57
C TRP A 292 83.32 29.54 -19.35
N ASN A 293 83.23 28.43 -20.02
CA ASN A 293 84.23 27.34 -19.94
C ASN A 293 85.43 27.51 -20.89
N GLY A 294 85.80 28.71 -21.25
CA GLY A 294 87.04 29.00 -21.95
C GLY A 294 87.10 28.50 -23.38
N SER A 295 86.03 28.15 -24.03
CA SER A 295 85.96 27.90 -25.49
C SER A 295 85.53 29.21 -26.17
N GLU A 296 86.41 29.81 -26.90
CA GLU A 296 86.06 30.93 -27.74
C GLU A 296 85.02 30.55 -28.76
N GLU A 297 84.10 31.44 -29.00
CA GLU A 297 83.18 31.34 -30.12
C GLU A 297 83.83 31.23 -31.47
N SER A 298 83.11 30.51 -32.32
CA SER A 298 83.17 30.72 -33.75
C SER A 298 81.88 31.26 -34.30
#